data_eece23f394018f5b7c221964481c4546
#
_entry.id   eece23f394018f5b7c221964481c4546
#
_cell.length_a   1.000
_cell.length_b   1.000
_cell.length_c   1.000
_cell.angle_alpha   90.00
_cell.angle_beta   90.00
_cell.angle_gamma   90.00
#
_symmetry.space_group_name_H-M   'P 1'
#
loop_
_entity.id
_entity.type
_entity.pdbx_description
1 polymer ?
#
loop_
_entity_poly.entity_id
_entity_poly.type
_entity_poly.pdbx_seq_one_letter_code
_entity_poly.pdbx_strand_id
1 'polypeptide(L)'
;MLRKNSAASAIGEESLGNSKGHDIELYLDVERPYPPMLRRTPYPESLKTRKEIEKHINELLDMEVIRNIGHNEIVEITTPVLITWHDFKSRLCGDSRVLNNYTKADRYPIPRIPHALDKLVKAK
;
A
#
# COMPACT_ATOMS: atom_id res chain seq x y z
N MET A 1 8.36 25.64 -5.07
CA MET A 1 7.63 24.72 -4.20
C MET A 1 8.16 23.28 -4.22
N LEU A 2 8.42 22.72 -5.40
CA LEU A 2 8.97 21.34 -5.54
C LEU A 2 10.35 21.13 -4.91
N ARG A 3 11.22 22.15 -4.88
CA ARG A 3 12.57 22.05 -4.27
C ARG A 3 12.57 21.90 -2.74
N LYS A 4 11.52 22.33 -2.03
CA LYS A 4 11.43 22.20 -0.57
C LYS A 4 10.99 20.76 -0.14
N ASN A 5 10.36 20.04 -1.04
CA ASN A 5 9.83 18.68 -0.78
C ASN A 5 10.50 17.63 -1.68
N SER A 6 11.74 17.89 -2.12
CA SER A 6 12.45 16.95 -3.01
C SER A 6 12.65 15.56 -2.39
N ALA A 7 12.75 15.48 -1.06
CA ALA A 7 12.87 14.19 -0.36
C ALA A 7 11.57 13.38 -0.37
N ALA A 8 10.42 14.02 -0.58
CA ALA A 8 9.13 13.33 -0.67
C ALA A 8 8.74 12.97 -2.12
N SER A 9 9.57 13.39 -3.09
CA SER A 9 9.30 13.17 -4.52
C SER A 9 10.28 12.18 -5.10
N ALA A 10 9.79 11.24 -5.88
CA ALA A 10 10.66 10.36 -6.67
C ALA A 10 11.37 11.17 -7.74
N ILE A 11 12.69 11.11 -7.76
CA ILE A 11 13.54 11.73 -8.77
C ILE A 11 14.23 10.61 -9.56
N GLY A 12 13.66 10.26 -10.71
CA GLY A 12 14.12 9.16 -11.57
C GLY A 12 13.29 7.88 -11.38
N GLU A 13 13.54 6.89 -12.24
CA GLU A 13 12.77 5.64 -12.27
C GLU A 13 13.08 4.69 -11.09
N GLU A 14 14.21 4.88 -10.41
CA GLU A 14 14.71 3.97 -9.38
C GLU A 14 14.59 4.51 -7.95
N SER A 15 14.15 5.78 -7.76
CA SER A 15 14.05 6.36 -6.44
C SER A 15 12.61 6.56 -6.01
N LEU A 16 12.25 6.01 -4.85
CA LEU A 16 10.99 6.32 -4.18
C LEU A 16 11.20 7.51 -3.24
N GLY A 17 10.31 8.51 -3.33
CA GLY A 17 10.27 9.58 -2.35
C GLY A 17 9.84 9.03 -0.98
N ASN A 18 10.37 9.60 0.09
CA ASN A 18 9.97 9.26 1.45
C ASN A 18 9.40 10.49 2.16
N SER A 19 8.13 10.42 2.55
CA SER A 19 7.45 11.46 3.33
C SER A 19 7.68 11.18 4.82
N LYS A 20 8.68 11.82 5.40
CA LYS A 20 8.96 11.70 6.84
C LYS A 20 7.88 12.40 7.67
N GLY A 21 7.38 11.70 8.70
CA GLY A 21 6.47 12.28 9.69
C GLY A 21 4.99 12.28 9.30
N HIS A 22 4.61 11.53 8.27
CA HIS A 22 3.21 11.34 7.86
C HIS A 22 2.90 9.87 7.68
N ASP A 23 2.62 9.20 8.79
CA ASP A 23 2.16 7.81 8.77
C ASP A 23 0.64 7.77 8.58
N ILE A 24 0.17 6.81 7.78
CA ILE A 24 -1.25 6.56 7.61
C ILE A 24 -1.69 5.59 8.70
N GLU A 25 -2.59 6.03 9.57
CA GLU A 25 -3.21 5.17 10.57
C GLU A 25 -4.54 4.60 10.05
N LEU A 26 -4.68 3.28 10.14
CA LEU A 26 -5.93 2.59 9.81
C LEU A 26 -6.70 2.29 11.09
N TYR A 27 -7.89 2.85 11.21
CA TYR A 27 -8.80 2.59 12.31
C TYR A 27 -9.82 1.53 11.91
N LEU A 28 -9.97 0.49 12.73
CA LEU A 28 -10.94 -0.56 12.50
C LEU A 28 -12.19 -0.35 13.36
N ASP A 29 -13.35 -0.78 12.86
CA ASP A 29 -14.64 -0.79 13.57
C ASP A 29 -14.82 -1.99 14.50
N VAL A 30 -13.74 -2.73 14.75
CA VAL A 30 -13.71 -3.92 15.60
C VAL A 30 -12.59 -3.81 16.62
N GLU A 31 -12.87 -4.29 17.84
CA GLU A 31 -11.89 -4.35 18.91
C GLU A 31 -11.13 -5.68 18.90
N ARG A 32 -9.99 -5.71 19.59
CA ARG A 32 -9.23 -6.96 19.82
C ARG A 32 -9.95 -7.87 20.81
N PRO A 33 -9.94 -9.19 20.62
CA PRO A 33 -9.26 -9.92 19.54
C PRO A 33 -9.97 -9.78 18.19
N TYR A 34 -9.19 -9.55 17.13
CA TYR A 34 -9.74 -9.36 15.80
C TYR A 34 -10.43 -10.61 15.25
N PRO A 35 -11.51 -10.44 14.47
CA PRO A 35 -12.22 -11.55 13.85
C PRO A 35 -11.28 -12.43 13.00
N PRO A 36 -11.44 -13.78 13.03
CA PRO A 36 -10.60 -14.69 12.25
C PRO A 36 -10.55 -14.38 10.74
N MET A 37 -11.60 -13.73 10.22
CA MET A 37 -11.68 -13.31 8.81
C MET A 37 -10.61 -12.29 8.40
N LEU A 38 -10.01 -11.58 9.36
CA LEU A 38 -8.88 -10.67 9.12
C LEU A 38 -7.53 -11.41 9.02
N ARG A 39 -7.49 -12.70 9.34
CA ARG A 39 -6.33 -13.59 9.16
C ARG A 39 -6.55 -14.49 7.96
N ARG A 40 -6.28 -13.97 6.78
CA ARG A 40 -6.48 -14.71 5.54
C ARG A 40 -5.24 -15.50 5.14
N THR A 41 -5.47 -16.74 4.70
CA THR A 41 -4.41 -17.56 4.10
C THR A 41 -4.14 -17.12 2.65
N PRO A 42 -2.91 -17.29 2.17
CA PRO A 42 -2.60 -17.08 0.76
C PRO A 42 -3.50 -17.90 -0.17
N TYR A 43 -3.75 -17.38 -1.35
CA TYR A 43 -4.45 -18.11 -2.39
C TYR A 43 -3.61 -19.30 -2.90
N PRO A 44 -4.25 -20.41 -3.30
CA PRO A 44 -3.55 -21.46 -4.02
C PRO A 44 -3.10 -20.92 -5.39
N GLU A 45 -1.84 -21.09 -5.69
CA GLU A 45 -1.22 -20.49 -6.88
C GLU A 45 -0.40 -21.50 -7.66
N SER A 46 -0.28 -21.25 -8.99
CA SER A 46 0.63 -22.00 -9.84
C SER A 46 2.09 -21.69 -9.51
N LEU A 47 3.00 -22.60 -9.83
CA LEU A 47 4.43 -22.37 -9.66
C LEU A 47 4.93 -21.12 -10.43
N LYS A 48 4.33 -20.83 -11.59
CA LYS A 48 4.65 -19.64 -12.38
C LYS A 48 4.25 -18.36 -11.65
N THR A 49 3.03 -18.33 -11.13
CA THR A 49 2.50 -17.18 -10.37
C THR A 49 3.30 -16.93 -9.10
N ARG A 50 3.68 -18.00 -8.39
CA ARG A 50 4.50 -17.89 -7.17
C ARG A 50 5.85 -17.25 -7.45
N LYS A 51 6.54 -17.66 -8.51
CA LYS A 51 7.83 -17.05 -8.91
C LYS A 51 7.69 -15.56 -9.23
N GLU A 52 6.59 -15.17 -9.85
CA GLU A 52 6.33 -13.76 -10.15
C GLU A 52 6.05 -12.95 -8.88
N ILE A 53 5.31 -13.52 -7.92
CA ILE A 53 5.10 -12.91 -6.59
C ILE A 53 6.43 -12.74 -5.85
N GLU A 54 7.25 -13.78 -5.80
CA GLU A 54 8.57 -13.75 -5.17
C GLU A 54 9.47 -12.66 -5.78
N LYS A 55 9.44 -12.52 -7.10
CA LYS A 55 10.17 -11.46 -7.80
C LYS A 55 9.72 -10.07 -7.33
N HIS A 56 8.42 -9.78 -7.35
CA HIS A 56 7.89 -8.49 -6.89
C HIS A 56 8.16 -8.22 -5.41
N ILE A 57 8.07 -9.25 -4.56
CA ILE A 57 8.41 -9.11 -3.13
C ILE A 57 9.87 -8.74 -2.95
N ASN A 58 10.79 -9.39 -3.67
CA ASN A 58 12.21 -9.06 -3.59
C ASN A 58 12.49 -7.64 -4.08
N GLU A 59 11.87 -7.20 -5.17
CA GLU A 59 11.96 -5.82 -5.65
C GLU A 59 11.50 -4.80 -4.60
N LEU A 60 10.40 -5.09 -3.88
CA LEU A 60 9.89 -4.22 -2.82
C LEU A 60 10.76 -4.23 -1.55
N LEU A 61 11.40 -5.36 -1.23
CA LEU A 61 12.37 -5.47 -0.14
C LEU A 61 13.64 -4.68 -0.46
N ASP A 62 14.15 -4.80 -1.69
CA ASP A 62 15.35 -4.09 -2.16
C ASP A 62 15.14 -2.57 -2.16
N MET A 63 13.92 -2.12 -2.47
CA MET A 63 13.52 -0.72 -2.40
C MET A 63 13.13 -0.24 -0.99
N GLU A 64 13.23 -1.09 0.03
CA GLU A 64 12.83 -0.79 1.43
C GLU A 64 11.36 -0.35 1.60
N VAL A 65 10.49 -0.71 0.65
CA VAL A 65 9.04 -0.43 0.72
C VAL A 65 8.35 -1.33 1.72
N ILE A 66 8.81 -2.58 1.83
CA ILE A 66 8.35 -3.57 2.78
C ILE A 66 9.54 -4.12 3.56
N ARG A 67 9.29 -4.74 4.70
CA ARG A 67 10.29 -5.44 5.49
C ARG A 67 9.80 -6.83 5.91
N ASN A 68 10.72 -7.68 6.23
CA ASN A 68 10.39 -8.95 6.87
C ASN A 68 9.88 -8.74 8.28
N ILE A 69 8.93 -9.58 8.70
CA ILE A 69 8.41 -9.58 10.07
C ILE A 69 9.45 -10.20 10.98
N GLY A 70 9.73 -9.55 12.13
CA GLY A 70 10.61 -10.07 13.15
C GLY A 70 10.01 -11.28 13.87
N HIS A 71 10.87 -12.17 14.39
CA HIS A 71 10.44 -13.39 15.10
C HIS A 71 9.50 -13.13 16.30
N ASN A 72 9.60 -11.97 16.91
CA ASN A 72 8.80 -11.59 18.09
C ASN A 72 7.58 -10.72 17.75
N GLU A 73 7.34 -10.46 16.49
CA GLU A 73 6.19 -9.65 16.05
C GLU A 73 4.95 -10.52 15.85
N ILE A 74 3.85 -10.12 16.47
CA ILE A 74 2.56 -10.80 16.34
C ILE A 74 1.83 -10.22 15.13
N VAL A 75 1.51 -11.07 14.16
CA VAL A 75 0.69 -10.71 13.01
C VAL A 75 -0.77 -10.94 13.33
N GLU A 76 -1.52 -9.87 13.53
CA GLU A 76 -2.94 -9.95 13.85
C GLU A 76 -3.82 -9.91 12.60
N ILE A 77 -3.34 -9.30 11.53
CA ILE A 77 -4.06 -9.11 10.27
C ILE A 77 -3.18 -9.57 9.12
N THR A 78 -3.74 -10.39 8.24
CA THR A 78 -3.04 -10.84 7.03
C THR A 78 -3.90 -10.58 5.79
N THR A 79 -3.28 -10.02 4.77
CA THR A 79 -3.91 -9.74 3.48
C THR A 79 -3.25 -10.59 2.41
N PRO A 80 -3.98 -11.51 1.75
CA PRO A 80 -3.40 -12.30 0.67
C PRO A 80 -3.03 -11.40 -0.52
N VAL A 81 -1.94 -11.75 -1.17
CA VAL A 81 -1.49 -11.07 -2.38
C VAL A 81 -1.83 -11.91 -3.61
N LEU A 82 -1.97 -11.27 -4.74
CA LEU A 82 -2.24 -11.90 -6.02
C LEU A 82 -1.55 -11.12 -7.15
N ILE A 83 -1.33 -11.79 -8.28
CA ILE A 83 -0.81 -11.16 -9.49
C ILE A 83 -1.98 -10.83 -10.43
N THR A 84 -2.03 -9.59 -10.86
CA THR A 84 -2.88 -9.15 -11.97
C THR A 84 -2.02 -8.82 -13.19
N TRP A 85 -2.55 -9.08 -14.37
CA TRP A 85 -1.87 -8.80 -15.64
C TRP A 85 -2.59 -7.67 -16.35
N HIS A 86 -1.85 -6.65 -16.72
CA HIS A 86 -2.35 -5.56 -17.53
C HIS A 86 -1.27 -5.15 -18.54
N ASP A 87 -1.61 -5.10 -19.81
CA ASP A 87 -0.69 -4.73 -20.91
C ASP A 87 0.64 -5.51 -20.88
N PHE A 88 0.57 -6.84 -20.71
CA PHE A 88 1.70 -7.76 -20.61
C PHE A 88 2.62 -7.51 -19.39
N LYS A 89 2.24 -6.63 -18.47
CA LYS A 89 2.96 -6.40 -17.22
C LYS A 89 2.23 -7.05 -16.04
N SER A 90 3.00 -7.70 -15.17
CA SER A 90 2.48 -8.22 -13.91
C SER A 90 2.46 -7.12 -12.85
N ARG A 91 1.44 -7.15 -12.00
CA ARG A 91 1.32 -6.25 -10.85
C ARG A 91 0.96 -7.07 -9.61
N LEU A 92 1.70 -6.85 -8.54
CA LEU A 92 1.37 -7.40 -7.23
C LEU A 92 0.26 -6.58 -6.60
N CYS A 93 -0.84 -7.23 -6.24
CA CYS A 93 -2.00 -6.61 -5.62
C CYS A 93 -2.33 -7.30 -4.30
N GLY A 94 -2.63 -6.53 -3.26
CA GLY A 94 -3.17 -7.05 -2.00
C GLY A 94 -4.70 -7.11 -2.03
N ASP A 95 -5.27 -8.23 -1.61
CA ASP A 95 -6.73 -8.36 -1.48
C ASP A 95 -7.22 -7.80 -0.14
N SER A 96 -7.39 -6.51 -0.08
CA SER A 96 -7.83 -5.79 1.12
C SER A 96 -9.37 -5.72 1.28
N ARG A 97 -10.15 -6.46 0.48
CA ARG A 97 -11.63 -6.38 0.53
C ARG A 97 -12.19 -6.66 1.91
N VAL A 98 -11.69 -7.70 2.59
CA VAL A 98 -12.14 -8.02 3.95
C VAL A 98 -11.69 -6.95 4.93
N LEU A 99 -10.45 -6.48 4.85
CA LEU A 99 -9.94 -5.40 5.70
C LEU A 99 -10.77 -4.13 5.54
N ASN A 100 -11.09 -3.75 4.31
CA ASN A 100 -11.89 -2.57 4.00
C ASN A 100 -13.30 -2.62 4.63
N ASN A 101 -13.90 -3.80 4.75
CA ASN A 101 -15.21 -3.95 5.40
C ASN A 101 -15.18 -3.63 6.92
N TYR A 102 -14.01 -3.72 7.53
CA TYR A 102 -13.80 -3.41 8.96
C TYR A 102 -13.09 -2.09 9.18
N THR A 103 -12.70 -1.39 8.13
CA THR A 103 -12.01 -0.09 8.24
C THR A 103 -13.04 1.02 8.42
N LYS A 104 -12.84 1.86 9.43
CA LYS A 104 -13.64 3.08 9.61
C LYS A 104 -13.46 4.00 8.41
N ALA A 105 -14.58 4.43 7.85
CA ALA A 105 -14.56 5.39 6.76
C ALA A 105 -14.05 6.75 7.27
N ASP A 106 -12.94 7.21 6.72
CA ASP A 106 -12.52 8.59 6.92
C ASP A 106 -13.42 9.50 6.09
N ARG A 107 -14.15 10.37 6.78
CA ARG A 107 -15.05 11.35 6.15
C ARG A 107 -14.36 12.70 5.88
N TYR A 108 -13.02 12.71 5.82
CA TYR A 108 -12.31 13.94 5.48
C TYR A 108 -12.74 14.43 4.08
N PRO A 109 -13.19 15.68 3.96
CA PRO A 109 -13.67 16.20 2.69
C PRO A 109 -12.50 16.40 1.73
N ILE A 110 -12.38 15.50 0.75
CA ILE A 110 -11.39 15.63 -0.32
C ILE A 110 -11.80 16.80 -1.22
N PRO A 111 -10.95 17.79 -1.45
CA PRO A 111 -11.25 18.90 -2.37
C PRO A 111 -11.59 18.37 -3.76
N ARG A 112 -12.60 18.95 -4.40
CA ARG A 112 -12.93 18.60 -5.78
C ARG A 112 -11.76 18.92 -6.69
N ILE A 113 -11.45 18.03 -7.64
CA ILE A 113 -10.32 18.18 -8.57
C ILE A 113 -10.25 19.57 -9.23
N PRO A 114 -11.37 20.17 -9.75
CA PRO A 114 -11.33 21.52 -10.31
C PRO A 114 -10.81 22.57 -9.32
N HIS A 115 -11.26 22.53 -8.06
CA HIS A 115 -10.80 23.46 -7.02
C HIS A 115 -9.31 23.28 -6.67
N ALA A 116 -8.80 22.05 -6.70
CA ALA A 116 -7.39 21.79 -6.49
C ALA A 116 -6.54 22.34 -7.63
N LEU A 117 -6.99 22.16 -8.88
CA LEU A 117 -6.32 22.72 -10.07
C LEU A 117 -6.33 24.25 -10.08
N ASP A 118 -7.44 24.90 -9.74
CA ASP A 118 -7.51 26.36 -9.63
C ASP A 118 -6.52 26.93 -8.60
N LYS A 119 -6.32 26.23 -7.48
CA LYS A 119 -5.31 26.61 -6.50
C LYS A 119 -3.89 26.45 -7.01
N LEU A 120 -3.62 25.39 -7.79
CA LEU A 120 -2.30 25.16 -8.39
C LEU A 120 -1.96 26.21 -9.45
N VAL A 121 -2.93 26.61 -10.28
CA VAL A 121 -2.74 27.65 -11.30
C VAL A 121 -2.49 29.03 -10.67
N LYS A 122 -3.11 29.33 -9.54
CA LYS A 122 -2.94 30.60 -8.80
C LYS A 122 -1.70 30.63 -7.90
N ALA A 123 -1.08 29.48 -7.62
CA ALA A 123 0.16 29.38 -6.85
C ALA A 123 1.36 29.67 -7.77
N LYS A 124 1.71 30.95 -7.92
CA LYS A 124 2.95 31.39 -8.58
C LYS A 124 4.11 31.41 -7.61
#